data_6e09682338a130a733b5502ee53c197f
#
_entry.id   6e09682338a130a733b5502ee53c197f
#
_cell.length_a   1.000
_cell.length_b   1.000
_cell.length_c   1.000
_cell.angle_alpha   90.00
_cell.angle_beta   90.00
_cell.angle_gamma   90.00
#
_symmetry.space_group_name_H-M   'P 1'
#
loop_
_entity.id
_entity.type
_entity.pdbx_description
1 polymer ?
#
loop_
_entity_poly.entity_id
_entity_poly.type
_entity_poly.pdbx_seq_one_letter_code
_entity_poly.pdbx_strand_id
1 'polypeptide(L)'
;MTVLDQARQWLAEDPDPRTRAELAALVERAERGEDAALADLADRFGARLEFGTAGLRGALGAGPNRMNRVVVMRAAAGIAAWLGPESGHVVIGYDARHRSADFARDSAAVLAGVGHRVSLMPGPLPTPVLAFAVRDLGADAGIMVTASHNPPADNGYKVYAGAAKAGGPEDAGTQIVSPADTEISAAIDAAGPVGALPLGRDWTVLGPEAVERYLDAVTALVPGKDRDLATTYTAMHGVGGRVLLAAMERAGFPRPSVVAAQFDPDPDFPTVDFPNPEEPGAMDLALAAGAADGSDLVLANDPDADRLALAVPGHGLLTGNEVGGLLAEYVLDHTSGPDRVVAASIVSSSLLGRIARERGVRYEETLTGFKWLARAGGPGQRRVFAFEEALGYCVGGDGGRPVADKDGISAALVAAALAARARRDGRTLVDLLDDQARRYGLHLTDQLSVRVTDPAVLSAAMRRLRAEPPAAFGPLRVVGVDDFAAGHAGLPPTDALRFRLEDRGRVTLRPSGTEPKLKAYVEVVLEVGGDVAATRALGSGLLAELMASVAGVVGG
;
A
#
# COMPACT_ATOMS: atom_id res chain seq x y z
N MET A 1 1.26 -35.58 15.16
CA MET A 1 -0.17 -35.31 14.92
C MET A 1 -0.35 -35.24 13.41
N THR A 2 -1.29 -35.99 12.84
CA THR A 2 -1.55 -35.94 11.39
C THR A 2 -2.28 -34.65 11.02
N VAL A 3 -2.31 -34.30 9.74
CA VAL A 3 -3.09 -33.15 9.24
C VAL A 3 -4.59 -33.30 9.56
N LEU A 4 -5.11 -34.53 9.47
CA LEU A 4 -6.49 -34.83 9.85
C LEU A 4 -6.77 -34.62 11.34
N ASP A 5 -5.81 -34.97 12.22
CA ASP A 5 -5.96 -34.71 13.66
C ASP A 5 -5.97 -33.21 13.97
N GLN A 6 -5.11 -32.44 13.29
CA GLN A 6 -5.09 -30.97 13.40
C GLN A 6 -6.40 -30.35 12.93
N ALA A 7 -6.94 -30.80 11.79
CA ALA A 7 -8.21 -30.33 11.26
C ALA A 7 -9.39 -30.63 12.21
N ARG A 8 -9.43 -31.82 12.80
CA ARG A 8 -10.47 -32.18 13.80
C ARG A 8 -10.36 -31.34 15.07
N GLN A 9 -9.14 -31.07 15.54
CA GLN A 9 -8.91 -30.18 16.68
C GLN A 9 -9.39 -28.76 16.37
N TRP A 10 -9.11 -28.26 15.16
CA TRP A 10 -9.57 -26.94 14.70
C TRP A 10 -11.11 -26.84 14.65
N LEU A 11 -11.78 -27.87 14.17
CA LEU A 11 -13.26 -27.94 14.16
C LEU A 11 -13.87 -27.75 15.56
N ALA A 12 -13.22 -28.23 16.59
CA ALA A 12 -13.69 -28.10 17.97
C ALA A 12 -13.46 -26.67 18.51
N GLU A 13 -12.48 -25.96 18.00
CA GLU A 13 -12.11 -24.61 18.45
C GLU A 13 -12.80 -23.49 17.67
N ASP A 14 -13.08 -23.70 16.38
CA ASP A 14 -13.58 -22.67 15.47
C ASP A 14 -14.98 -22.17 15.88
N PRO A 15 -15.16 -20.88 16.25
CA PRO A 15 -16.46 -20.34 16.65
C PRO A 15 -17.40 -20.10 15.46
N ASP A 16 -16.91 -20.17 14.22
CA ASP A 16 -17.70 -19.86 13.03
C ASP A 16 -18.37 -21.10 12.43
N PRO A 17 -19.72 -21.15 12.39
CA PRO A 17 -20.43 -22.29 11.81
C PRO A 17 -20.15 -22.50 10.31
N ARG A 18 -19.79 -21.45 9.57
CA ARG A 18 -19.51 -21.52 8.13
C ARG A 18 -18.18 -22.22 7.87
N THR A 19 -17.10 -21.76 8.52
CA THR A 19 -15.77 -22.37 8.37
C THR A 19 -15.72 -23.76 8.98
N ARG A 20 -16.49 -24.03 10.05
CA ARG A 20 -16.68 -25.40 10.57
C ARG A 20 -17.34 -26.32 9.55
N ALA A 21 -18.41 -25.88 8.90
CA ALA A 21 -19.11 -26.71 7.90
C ALA A 21 -18.20 -26.97 6.67
N GLU A 22 -17.47 -25.95 6.20
CA GLU A 22 -16.50 -26.06 5.14
C GLU A 22 -15.41 -27.09 5.47
N LEU A 23 -14.79 -26.96 6.66
CA LEU A 23 -13.72 -27.87 7.08
C LEU A 23 -14.22 -29.29 7.33
N ALA A 24 -15.41 -29.47 7.92
CA ALA A 24 -15.99 -30.78 8.11
C ALA A 24 -16.18 -31.52 6.78
N ALA A 25 -16.73 -30.85 5.77
CA ALA A 25 -16.88 -31.43 4.44
C ALA A 25 -15.54 -31.78 3.80
N LEU A 26 -14.51 -30.93 4.01
CA LEU A 26 -13.16 -31.19 3.50
C LEU A 26 -12.51 -32.39 4.19
N VAL A 27 -12.66 -32.53 5.52
CA VAL A 27 -12.18 -33.68 6.29
C VAL A 27 -12.85 -34.98 5.83
N GLU A 28 -14.17 -35.00 5.65
CA GLU A 28 -14.89 -36.17 5.14
C GLU A 28 -14.39 -36.62 3.75
N ARG A 29 -14.09 -35.68 2.85
CA ARG A 29 -13.52 -35.97 1.53
C ARG A 29 -12.11 -36.54 1.63
N ALA A 30 -11.30 -35.98 2.50
CA ALA A 30 -9.93 -36.47 2.73
C ALA A 30 -9.93 -37.88 3.38
N GLU A 31 -10.87 -38.18 4.28
CA GLU A 31 -11.04 -39.49 4.88
C GLU A 31 -11.48 -40.57 3.85
N ARG A 32 -12.17 -40.15 2.79
CA ARG A 32 -12.47 -41.02 1.63
C ARG A 32 -11.29 -41.23 0.68
N GLY A 33 -10.15 -40.60 0.97
CA GLY A 33 -8.93 -40.72 0.16
C GLY A 33 -8.90 -39.84 -1.09
N GLU A 34 -9.66 -38.72 -1.11
CA GLU A 34 -9.59 -37.75 -2.20
C GLU A 34 -8.28 -36.95 -2.13
N ASP A 35 -7.34 -37.16 -3.07
CA ASP A 35 -6.02 -36.52 -3.08
C ASP A 35 -6.10 -34.97 -3.05
N ALA A 36 -7.05 -34.38 -3.78
CA ALA A 36 -7.26 -32.94 -3.79
C ALA A 36 -7.67 -32.39 -2.41
N ALA A 37 -8.45 -33.14 -1.64
CA ALA A 37 -8.85 -32.76 -0.29
C ALA A 37 -7.69 -32.88 0.70
N LEU A 38 -6.86 -33.92 0.55
CA LEU A 38 -5.63 -34.09 1.34
C LEU A 38 -4.63 -32.97 1.05
N ALA A 39 -4.46 -32.59 -0.22
CA ALA A 39 -3.59 -31.48 -0.61
C ALA A 39 -4.09 -30.13 -0.06
N ASP A 40 -5.41 -29.86 -0.11
CA ASP A 40 -5.99 -28.64 0.45
C ASP A 40 -5.83 -28.59 1.99
N LEU A 41 -6.04 -29.71 2.69
CA LEU A 41 -5.77 -29.80 4.13
C LEU A 41 -4.28 -29.56 4.44
N ALA A 42 -3.38 -30.14 3.64
CA ALA A 42 -1.94 -29.94 3.81
C ALA A 42 -1.55 -28.47 3.65
N ASP A 43 -2.13 -27.76 2.68
CA ASP A 43 -1.91 -26.32 2.49
C ASP A 43 -2.47 -25.48 3.66
N ARG A 44 -3.67 -25.78 4.15
CA ARG A 44 -4.33 -25.05 5.24
C ARG A 44 -3.66 -25.23 6.60
N PHE A 45 -3.07 -26.40 6.86
CA PHE A 45 -2.50 -26.79 8.15
C PHE A 45 -0.97 -26.96 8.13
N GLY A 46 -0.32 -26.94 6.97
CA GLY A 46 1.13 -27.08 6.82
C GLY A 46 1.92 -25.84 7.21
N ALA A 47 1.27 -24.68 7.24
CA ALA A 47 1.83 -23.40 7.68
C ALA A 47 0.77 -22.64 8.48
N ARG A 48 1.14 -21.48 8.98
CA ARG A 48 0.23 -20.48 9.55
C ARG A 48 0.45 -19.13 8.88
N LEU A 49 -0.54 -18.26 8.93
CA LEU A 49 -0.35 -16.86 8.56
C LEU A 49 0.56 -16.18 9.58
N GLU A 50 1.57 -15.46 9.08
CA GLU A 50 2.49 -14.68 9.88
C GLU A 50 2.35 -13.19 9.58
N PHE A 51 2.73 -12.35 10.53
CA PHE A 51 2.80 -10.92 10.31
C PHE A 51 3.95 -10.59 9.35
N GLY A 52 3.60 -10.33 8.07
CA GLY A 52 4.54 -9.83 7.08
C GLY A 52 4.72 -8.31 7.15
N THR A 53 5.33 -7.76 6.10
CA THR A 53 5.56 -6.30 5.95
C THR A 53 4.28 -5.47 5.89
N ALA A 54 3.12 -6.11 5.66
CA ALA A 54 1.80 -5.48 5.56
C ALA A 54 0.77 -6.08 6.54
N GLY A 55 1.21 -6.61 7.69
CA GLY A 55 0.35 -7.30 8.65
C GLY A 55 0.03 -8.75 8.25
N LEU A 56 -1.13 -9.29 8.67
CA LEU A 56 -1.65 -10.58 8.20
C LEU A 56 -2.37 -10.39 6.88
N ARG A 57 -2.23 -11.34 5.96
CA ARG A 57 -3.00 -11.39 4.72
C ARG A 57 -3.08 -12.81 4.20
N GLY A 58 -4.24 -13.23 3.71
CA GLY A 58 -4.43 -14.53 3.10
C GLY A 58 -5.87 -14.78 2.67
N ALA A 59 -6.08 -15.92 2.01
CA ALA A 59 -7.40 -16.35 1.59
C ALA A 59 -8.30 -16.62 2.79
N LEU A 60 -9.58 -16.32 2.64
CA LEU A 60 -10.62 -16.68 3.61
C LEU A 60 -10.80 -18.22 3.65
N GLY A 61 -11.05 -18.77 4.82
CA GLY A 61 -11.32 -20.20 5.00
C GLY A 61 -10.90 -20.74 6.36
N ALA A 62 -11.18 -22.00 6.62
CA ALA A 62 -10.78 -22.68 7.84
C ALA A 62 -9.30 -23.08 7.81
N GLY A 63 -8.65 -23.05 8.98
CA GLY A 63 -7.26 -23.46 9.17
C GLY A 63 -6.31 -22.30 9.52
N PRO A 64 -5.14 -22.61 10.08
CA PRO A 64 -4.18 -21.60 10.53
C PRO A 64 -3.53 -20.81 9.37
N ASN A 65 -3.50 -21.35 8.16
CA ASN A 65 -2.97 -20.68 6.96
C ASN A 65 -4.09 -19.98 6.15
N ARG A 66 -5.15 -19.56 6.81
CA ARG A 66 -6.30 -18.84 6.23
C ARG A 66 -6.74 -17.71 7.13
N MET A 67 -7.35 -16.68 6.55
CA MET A 67 -8.03 -15.63 7.31
C MET A 67 -9.39 -16.12 7.80
N ASN A 68 -9.56 -16.18 9.12
CA ASN A 68 -10.79 -16.62 9.79
C ASN A 68 -10.88 -16.04 11.20
N ARG A 69 -12.01 -16.28 11.89
CA ARG A 69 -12.25 -15.74 13.23
C ARG A 69 -11.25 -16.22 14.27
N VAL A 70 -10.79 -17.48 14.20
CA VAL A 70 -9.78 -18.02 15.12
C VAL A 70 -8.46 -17.25 14.99
N VAL A 71 -7.97 -17.07 13.76
CA VAL A 71 -6.73 -16.34 13.47
C VAL A 71 -6.84 -14.88 13.91
N VAL A 72 -7.96 -14.22 13.62
CA VAL A 72 -8.18 -12.81 13.99
C VAL A 72 -8.29 -12.63 15.51
N MET A 73 -9.01 -13.50 16.21
CA MET A 73 -9.13 -13.43 17.68
C MET A 73 -7.78 -13.64 18.37
N ARG A 74 -6.97 -14.57 17.87
CA ARG A 74 -5.58 -14.77 18.35
C ARG A 74 -4.70 -13.56 18.03
N ALA A 75 -4.84 -12.97 16.85
CA ALA A 75 -4.12 -11.74 16.48
C ALA A 75 -4.48 -10.59 17.43
N ALA A 76 -5.76 -10.40 17.72
CA ALA A 76 -6.21 -9.39 18.69
C ALA A 76 -5.66 -9.64 20.10
N ALA A 77 -5.62 -10.90 20.55
CA ALA A 77 -5.01 -11.28 21.82
C ALA A 77 -3.48 -11.01 21.84
N GLY A 78 -2.79 -11.29 20.74
CA GLY A 78 -1.38 -10.93 20.57
C GLY A 78 -1.11 -9.44 20.65
N ILE A 79 -1.96 -8.63 20.02
CA ILE A 79 -1.89 -7.15 20.09
C ILE A 79 -2.17 -6.67 21.52
N ALA A 80 -3.15 -7.24 22.21
CA ALA A 80 -3.41 -6.92 23.60
C ALA A 80 -2.20 -7.17 24.49
N ALA A 81 -1.54 -8.31 24.33
CA ALA A 81 -0.31 -8.65 25.05
C ALA A 81 0.86 -7.69 24.70
N TRP A 82 1.00 -7.32 23.44
CA TRP A 82 1.99 -6.34 22.99
C TRP A 82 1.76 -4.95 23.56
N LEU A 83 0.51 -4.51 23.70
CA LEU A 83 0.17 -3.25 24.35
C LEU A 83 0.52 -3.27 25.84
N GLY A 84 0.42 -4.41 26.49
CA GLY A 84 0.73 -4.60 27.90
C GLY A 84 -0.51 -4.59 28.80
N PRO A 85 -0.32 -4.78 30.12
CA PRO A 85 -1.43 -4.97 31.07
C PRO A 85 -2.18 -3.68 31.44
N GLU A 86 -1.66 -2.53 31.06
CA GLU A 86 -2.35 -1.25 31.28
C GLU A 86 -3.47 -1.05 30.26
N SER A 87 -4.54 -0.36 30.65
CA SER A 87 -5.65 -0.09 29.74
C SER A 87 -5.22 0.88 28.63
N GLY A 88 -4.87 0.35 27.46
CA GLY A 88 -4.59 1.12 26.25
C GLY A 88 -5.85 1.45 25.47
N HIS A 89 -5.76 2.41 24.55
CA HIS A 89 -6.83 2.75 23.60
C HIS A 89 -6.54 2.18 22.22
N VAL A 90 -7.46 1.40 21.64
CA VAL A 90 -7.32 0.81 20.31
C VAL A 90 -8.46 1.29 19.42
N VAL A 91 -8.12 1.79 18.22
CA VAL A 91 -9.10 2.15 17.19
C VAL A 91 -9.15 1.03 16.14
N ILE A 92 -10.35 0.58 15.79
CA ILE A 92 -10.55 -0.51 14.82
C ILE A 92 -11.38 0.00 13.65
N GLY A 93 -10.87 -0.19 12.44
CA GLY A 93 -11.54 0.07 11.17
C GLY A 93 -11.60 -1.19 10.30
N TYR A 94 -12.43 -1.15 9.29
CA TYR A 94 -12.59 -2.23 8.33
C TYR A 94 -13.10 -1.74 6.99
N ASP A 95 -12.73 -2.44 5.93
CA ASP A 95 -13.25 -2.23 4.58
C ASP A 95 -14.56 -3.03 4.34
N ALA A 96 -15.03 -3.05 3.09
CA ALA A 96 -16.28 -3.74 2.72
C ALA A 96 -16.08 -5.18 2.24
N ARG A 97 -14.89 -5.77 2.39
CA ARG A 97 -14.63 -7.16 2.00
C ARG A 97 -15.46 -8.14 2.82
N HIS A 98 -15.64 -9.33 2.25
CA HIS A 98 -16.25 -10.44 2.98
C HIS A 98 -15.59 -10.62 4.35
N ARG A 99 -16.38 -10.71 5.41
CA ARG A 99 -15.99 -10.95 6.81
C ARG A 99 -15.27 -9.79 7.52
N SER A 100 -14.96 -8.68 6.86
CA SER A 100 -14.23 -7.57 7.50
C SER A 100 -14.93 -7.03 8.75
N ALA A 101 -16.25 -6.84 8.70
CA ALA A 101 -17.04 -6.40 9.85
C ALA A 101 -17.06 -7.43 11.00
N ASP A 102 -17.08 -8.73 10.69
CA ASP A 102 -17.04 -9.79 11.70
C ASP A 102 -15.68 -9.80 12.40
N PHE A 103 -14.59 -9.73 11.65
CA PHE A 103 -13.22 -9.70 12.16
C PHE A 103 -12.96 -8.46 13.02
N ALA A 104 -13.50 -7.30 12.61
CA ALA A 104 -13.40 -6.08 13.41
C ALA A 104 -14.11 -6.20 14.76
N ARG A 105 -15.32 -6.80 14.79
CA ARG A 105 -16.08 -7.05 16.03
C ARG A 105 -15.41 -8.09 16.92
N ASP A 106 -14.86 -9.17 16.35
CA ASP A 106 -14.11 -10.18 17.12
C ASP A 106 -12.88 -9.56 17.79
N SER A 107 -12.16 -8.71 17.06
CA SER A 107 -11.01 -7.96 17.61
C SER A 107 -11.44 -7.03 18.74
N ALA A 108 -12.56 -6.31 18.55
CA ALA A 108 -13.11 -5.44 19.59
C ALA A 108 -13.49 -6.23 20.85
N ALA A 109 -14.12 -7.40 20.67
CA ALA A 109 -14.52 -8.24 21.80
C ALA A 109 -13.33 -8.78 22.60
N VAL A 110 -12.27 -9.22 21.94
CA VAL A 110 -11.05 -9.72 22.61
C VAL A 110 -10.35 -8.57 23.35
N LEU A 111 -10.13 -7.43 22.70
CA LEU A 111 -9.44 -6.28 23.31
C LEU A 111 -10.22 -5.69 24.49
N ALA A 112 -11.53 -5.54 24.33
CA ALA A 112 -12.38 -5.08 25.44
C ALA A 112 -12.45 -6.12 26.59
N GLY A 113 -12.39 -7.42 26.28
CA GLY A 113 -12.39 -8.49 27.27
C GLY A 113 -11.20 -8.48 28.21
N VAL A 114 -10.04 -7.99 27.74
CA VAL A 114 -8.84 -7.84 28.56
C VAL A 114 -8.68 -6.43 29.16
N GLY A 115 -9.69 -5.55 28.98
CA GLY A 115 -9.75 -4.26 29.64
C GLY A 115 -9.21 -3.07 28.84
N HIS A 116 -8.88 -3.23 27.55
CA HIS A 116 -8.55 -2.08 26.70
C HIS A 116 -9.79 -1.28 26.32
N ARG A 117 -9.63 0.04 26.21
CA ARG A 117 -10.64 0.91 25.62
C ARG A 117 -10.64 0.72 24.10
N VAL A 118 -11.79 0.40 23.54
CA VAL A 118 -11.90 0.16 22.09
C VAL A 118 -12.83 1.16 21.44
N SER A 119 -12.39 1.77 20.36
CA SER A 119 -13.20 2.59 19.46
C SER A 119 -13.33 1.89 18.10
N LEU A 120 -14.55 1.55 17.72
CA LEU A 120 -14.87 0.90 16.44
C LEU A 120 -15.39 1.95 15.46
N MET A 121 -14.89 1.96 14.22
CA MET A 121 -15.43 2.80 13.15
C MET A 121 -16.91 2.45 12.87
N PRO A 122 -17.75 3.46 12.49
CA PRO A 122 -19.21 3.29 12.38
C PRO A 122 -19.65 2.38 11.23
N GLY A 123 -18.75 2.11 10.28
CA GLY A 123 -19.00 1.30 9.09
C GLY A 123 -17.73 1.03 8.31
N PRO A 124 -17.84 0.46 7.12
CA PRO A 124 -16.71 0.30 6.21
C PRO A 124 -16.17 1.67 5.80
N LEU A 125 -14.88 1.91 6.07
CA LEU A 125 -14.21 3.20 5.80
C LEU A 125 -12.81 2.97 5.23
N PRO A 126 -12.25 3.98 4.53
CA PRO A 126 -10.90 3.95 3.99
C PRO A 126 -9.82 3.74 5.07
N THR A 127 -8.78 3.01 4.70
CA THR A 127 -7.57 2.83 5.54
C THR A 127 -6.97 4.16 6.04
N PRO A 128 -6.82 5.22 5.22
CA PRO A 128 -6.30 6.50 5.71
C PRO A 128 -7.16 7.15 6.79
N VAL A 129 -8.47 6.95 6.80
CA VAL A 129 -9.34 7.44 7.89
C VAL A 129 -8.98 6.78 9.22
N LEU A 130 -8.70 5.48 9.24
CA LEU A 130 -8.24 4.80 10.44
C LEU A 130 -6.86 5.30 10.87
N ALA A 131 -5.89 5.37 9.96
CA ALA A 131 -4.53 5.81 10.28
C ALA A 131 -4.53 7.25 10.84
N PHE A 132 -5.39 8.13 10.31
CA PHE A 132 -5.65 9.46 10.86
C PHE A 132 -6.22 9.37 12.29
N ALA A 133 -7.24 8.54 12.50
CA ALA A 133 -7.92 8.44 13.80
C ALA A 133 -7.00 7.92 14.91
N VAL A 134 -5.99 7.09 14.62
CA VAL A 134 -4.98 6.68 15.62
C VAL A 134 -4.27 7.90 16.20
N ARG A 135 -3.90 8.86 15.38
CA ARG A 135 -3.23 10.11 15.80
C ARG A 135 -4.20 11.06 16.47
N ASP A 136 -5.33 11.32 15.84
CA ASP A 136 -6.34 12.28 16.25
C ASP A 136 -6.95 11.96 17.62
N LEU A 137 -7.15 10.68 17.90
CA LEU A 137 -7.69 10.20 19.19
C LEU A 137 -6.60 9.87 20.22
N GLY A 138 -5.32 10.03 19.87
CA GLY A 138 -4.21 9.65 20.74
C GLY A 138 -4.26 8.16 21.12
N ALA A 139 -4.64 7.30 20.19
CA ALA A 139 -4.76 5.87 20.46
C ALA A 139 -3.37 5.21 20.54
N ASP A 140 -3.26 4.13 21.33
CA ASP A 140 -2.03 3.36 21.51
C ASP A 140 -1.79 2.38 20.36
N ALA A 141 -2.86 1.96 19.69
CA ALA A 141 -2.79 1.16 18.46
C ALA A 141 -4.03 1.40 17.56
N GLY A 142 -3.86 1.06 16.28
CA GLY A 142 -4.93 0.95 15.30
C GLY A 142 -4.95 -0.42 14.63
N ILE A 143 -6.13 -0.88 14.29
CA ILE A 143 -6.32 -2.12 13.53
C ILE A 143 -7.16 -1.81 12.31
N MET A 144 -6.70 -2.17 11.12
CA MET A 144 -7.48 -2.09 9.89
C MET A 144 -7.67 -3.46 9.28
N VAL A 145 -8.92 -3.89 9.19
CA VAL A 145 -9.28 -5.17 8.55
C VAL A 145 -9.50 -4.91 7.06
N THR A 146 -8.51 -5.29 6.26
CA THR A 146 -8.51 -5.11 4.80
C THR A 146 -7.43 -5.96 4.15
N ALA A 147 -7.64 -6.39 2.92
CA ALA A 147 -6.60 -6.94 2.04
C ALA A 147 -6.22 -5.97 0.91
N SER A 148 -6.56 -4.67 1.01
CA SER A 148 -6.28 -3.63 0.00
C SER A 148 -6.77 -4.08 -1.40
N HIS A 149 -5.88 -4.23 -2.38
CA HIS A 149 -6.18 -4.60 -3.76
C HIS A 149 -6.09 -6.12 -4.06
N ASN A 150 -6.00 -6.98 -3.05
CA ASN A 150 -5.99 -8.43 -3.26
C ASN A 150 -7.33 -8.93 -3.84
N PRO A 151 -7.38 -10.14 -4.43
CA PRO A 151 -8.61 -10.76 -4.94
C PRO A 151 -9.75 -10.83 -3.90
N PRO A 152 -11.00 -11.03 -4.33
CA PRO A 152 -12.17 -11.06 -3.44
C PRO A 152 -12.12 -12.16 -2.36
N ALA A 153 -11.43 -13.26 -2.65
CA ALA A 153 -11.28 -14.37 -1.71
C ALA A 153 -10.35 -14.06 -0.52
N ASP A 154 -9.60 -12.95 -0.57
CA ASP A 154 -8.63 -12.59 0.46
C ASP A 154 -9.19 -11.59 1.46
N ASN A 155 -8.67 -11.68 2.70
CA ASN A 155 -8.79 -10.62 3.69
C ASN A 155 -7.45 -10.44 4.43
N GLY A 156 -7.37 -9.43 5.28
CA GLY A 156 -6.13 -9.10 5.97
C GLY A 156 -6.35 -8.27 7.24
N TYR A 157 -5.23 -7.93 7.90
CA TYR A 157 -5.23 -7.31 9.20
C TYR A 157 -3.97 -6.45 9.35
N LYS A 158 -4.09 -5.14 9.11
CA LYS A 158 -3.01 -4.17 9.27
C LYS A 158 -3.00 -3.63 10.70
N VAL A 159 -1.81 -3.42 11.27
CA VAL A 159 -1.64 -2.88 12.62
C VAL A 159 -0.84 -1.58 12.58
N TYR A 160 -1.36 -0.56 13.25
CA TYR A 160 -0.80 0.78 13.36
C TYR A 160 -0.36 1.05 14.79
N ALA A 161 0.78 1.68 14.98
CA ALA A 161 1.31 2.03 16.28
C ALA A 161 0.89 3.43 16.70
N GLY A 162 0.46 3.59 17.94
CA GLY A 162 0.31 4.90 18.57
C GLY A 162 1.67 5.48 18.99
N ALA A 163 1.69 6.70 19.51
CA ALA A 163 2.92 7.46 19.78
C ALA A 163 3.95 6.70 20.62
N ALA A 164 3.53 6.06 21.71
CA ALA A 164 4.44 5.32 22.60
C ALA A 164 5.10 4.12 21.92
N LYS A 165 4.36 3.41 21.08
CA LYS A 165 4.84 2.21 20.36
C LYS A 165 5.52 2.53 19.03
N ALA A 166 5.28 3.71 18.46
CA ALA A 166 5.87 4.16 17.21
C ALA A 166 7.24 4.84 17.37
N GLY A 167 7.62 5.22 18.58
CA GLY A 167 8.86 5.96 18.86
C GLY A 167 8.67 7.47 19.03
N GLY A 168 7.44 7.96 18.99
CA GLY A 168 7.10 9.36 19.24
C GLY A 168 5.82 9.81 18.52
N PRO A 169 5.32 11.01 18.82
CA PRO A 169 4.09 11.55 18.25
C PRO A 169 4.17 11.75 16.73
N GLU A 170 5.38 12.00 16.20
CA GLU A 170 5.62 12.17 14.76
C GLU A 170 5.34 10.90 13.96
N ASP A 171 5.53 9.72 14.59
CA ASP A 171 5.36 8.42 13.97
C ASP A 171 4.04 7.72 14.38
N ALA A 172 3.22 8.36 15.22
CA ALA A 172 1.90 7.85 15.54
C ALA A 172 1.06 7.66 14.27
N GLY A 173 0.32 6.56 14.18
CA GLY A 173 -0.47 6.21 13.01
C GLY A 173 0.33 5.59 11.86
N THR A 174 1.61 5.25 12.07
CA THR A 174 2.39 4.43 11.12
C THR A 174 2.15 2.94 11.36
N GLN A 175 2.26 2.12 10.30
CA GLN A 175 2.24 0.67 10.46
C GLN A 175 3.40 0.20 11.33
N ILE A 176 3.20 -0.90 12.04
CA ILE A 176 4.25 -1.52 12.86
C ILE A 176 5.46 -1.93 12.03
N VAL A 177 6.62 -1.94 12.68
CA VAL A 177 7.89 -2.44 12.14
C VAL A 177 8.51 -3.38 13.16
N SER A 178 9.51 -4.16 12.74
CA SER A 178 10.30 -4.98 13.69
C SER A 178 10.90 -4.10 14.80
N PRO A 179 10.88 -4.58 16.07
CA PRO A 179 10.54 -5.94 16.51
C PRO A 179 9.04 -6.18 16.81
N ALA A 180 8.16 -5.19 16.68
CA ALA A 180 6.74 -5.31 17.06
C ALA A 180 6.00 -6.46 16.33
N ASP A 181 6.31 -6.69 15.05
CA ASP A 181 5.76 -7.81 14.29
C ASP A 181 6.15 -9.16 14.90
N THR A 182 7.41 -9.32 15.28
CA THR A 182 7.93 -10.54 15.93
C THR A 182 7.37 -10.72 17.34
N GLU A 183 7.26 -9.64 18.11
CA GLU A 183 6.68 -9.65 19.46
C GLU A 183 5.19 -10.04 19.42
N ILE A 184 4.42 -9.47 18.49
CA ILE A 184 3.00 -9.82 18.30
C ILE A 184 2.86 -11.27 17.84
N SER A 185 3.69 -11.74 16.89
CA SER A 185 3.67 -13.13 16.44
C SER A 185 3.92 -14.11 17.58
N ALA A 186 4.91 -13.84 18.44
CA ALA A 186 5.18 -14.67 19.62
C ALA A 186 4.02 -14.65 20.62
N ALA A 187 3.36 -13.51 20.80
CA ALA A 187 2.20 -13.39 21.68
C ALA A 187 0.96 -14.11 21.12
N ILE A 188 0.78 -14.12 19.79
CA ILE A 188 -0.26 -14.92 19.11
C ILE A 188 -0.08 -16.42 19.39
N ASP A 189 1.15 -16.91 19.36
CA ASP A 189 1.47 -18.31 19.67
C ASP A 189 1.15 -18.68 21.12
N ALA A 190 1.32 -17.74 22.03
CA ALA A 190 1.05 -17.93 23.45
C ALA A 190 -0.44 -17.75 23.82
N ALA A 191 -1.28 -17.23 22.91
CA ALA A 191 -2.66 -16.87 23.22
C ALA A 191 -3.60 -18.04 23.60
N GLY A 192 -3.21 -19.27 23.26
CA GLY A 192 -4.02 -20.46 23.57
C GLY A 192 -5.30 -20.57 22.72
N PRO A 193 -6.25 -21.45 23.12
CA PRO A 193 -7.49 -21.67 22.37
C PRO A 193 -8.44 -20.48 22.50
N VAL A 194 -9.11 -20.11 21.39
CA VAL A 194 -10.00 -18.91 21.36
C VAL A 194 -11.19 -19.02 22.31
N GLY A 195 -11.64 -20.22 22.63
CA GLY A 195 -12.72 -20.44 23.61
C GLY A 195 -12.36 -20.05 25.05
N ALA A 196 -11.07 -19.88 25.36
CA ALA A 196 -10.57 -19.42 26.66
C ALA A 196 -10.29 -17.93 26.71
N LEU A 197 -10.35 -17.21 25.57
CA LEU A 197 -10.11 -15.77 25.54
C LEU A 197 -11.26 -15.01 26.25
N PRO A 198 -10.95 -14.04 27.11
CA PRO A 198 -11.98 -13.17 27.67
C PRO A 198 -12.58 -12.31 26.56
N LEU A 199 -13.91 -12.26 26.51
CA LEU A 199 -14.64 -11.47 25.51
C LEU A 199 -15.47 -10.39 26.20
N GLY A 200 -15.18 -9.13 25.88
CA GLY A 200 -15.96 -7.98 26.31
C GLY A 200 -17.06 -7.61 25.31
N ARG A 201 -17.93 -6.68 25.72
CA ARG A 201 -18.98 -6.11 24.86
C ARG A 201 -19.02 -4.58 24.95
N ASP A 202 -18.10 -4.02 25.71
CA ASP A 202 -18.06 -2.58 26.02
C ASP A 202 -17.03 -1.90 25.13
N TRP A 203 -17.47 -1.45 23.97
CA TRP A 203 -16.71 -0.60 23.07
C TRP A 203 -17.56 0.54 22.52
N THR A 204 -16.90 1.66 22.19
CA THR A 204 -17.57 2.81 21.59
C THR A 204 -17.59 2.68 20.08
N VAL A 205 -18.75 2.80 19.44
CA VAL A 205 -18.84 3.03 17.99
C VAL A 205 -18.69 4.53 17.76
N LEU A 206 -17.71 4.92 16.95
CA LEU A 206 -17.44 6.33 16.63
C LEU A 206 -18.59 6.90 15.79
N GLY A 207 -18.83 8.19 15.95
CA GLY A 207 -19.79 8.91 15.13
C GLY A 207 -19.15 9.46 13.83
N PRO A 208 -19.94 10.20 13.02
CA PRO A 208 -19.48 10.80 11.77
C PRO A 208 -18.35 11.80 11.95
N GLU A 209 -18.19 12.36 13.14
CA GLU A 209 -17.15 13.35 13.47
C GLU A 209 -15.73 12.86 13.26
N ALA A 210 -15.49 11.54 13.30
CA ALA A 210 -14.19 10.96 12.99
C ALA A 210 -13.82 11.16 11.50
N VAL A 211 -14.79 11.00 10.60
CA VAL A 211 -14.61 11.27 9.17
C VAL A 211 -14.53 12.77 8.91
N GLU A 212 -15.36 13.58 9.59
CA GLU A 212 -15.38 15.03 9.42
C GLU A 212 -14.01 15.66 9.76
N ARG A 213 -13.38 15.26 10.89
CA ARG A 213 -12.04 15.73 11.26
C ARG A 213 -10.96 15.31 10.24
N TYR A 214 -11.06 14.10 9.71
CA TYR A 214 -10.18 13.66 8.63
C TYR A 214 -10.36 14.55 7.38
N LEU A 215 -11.60 14.81 6.96
CA LEU A 215 -11.90 15.66 5.81
C LEU A 215 -11.37 17.09 6.01
N ASP A 216 -11.52 17.67 7.20
CA ASP A 216 -10.95 18.99 7.52
C ASP A 216 -9.42 18.99 7.37
N ALA A 217 -8.77 17.96 7.88
CA ALA A 217 -7.32 17.86 7.85
C ALA A 217 -6.75 17.69 6.40
N VAL A 218 -7.40 16.87 5.56
CA VAL A 218 -6.90 16.64 4.19
C VAL A 218 -7.25 17.78 3.24
N THR A 219 -8.37 18.46 3.43
CA THR A 219 -8.74 19.62 2.61
C THR A 219 -7.87 20.84 2.89
N ALA A 220 -7.30 20.95 4.07
CA ALA A 220 -6.31 21.99 4.41
C ALA A 220 -5.02 21.89 3.59
N LEU A 221 -4.73 20.74 2.97
CA LEU A 221 -3.56 20.55 2.09
C LEU A 221 -3.68 21.26 0.73
N VAL A 222 -4.87 21.74 0.36
CA VAL A 222 -5.13 22.40 -0.93
C VAL A 222 -5.70 23.81 -0.75
N PRO A 223 -4.89 24.76 -0.23
CA PRO A 223 -5.36 26.10 0.15
C PRO A 223 -5.69 27.01 -1.05
N GLY A 224 -5.31 26.65 -2.27
CA GLY A 224 -5.57 27.43 -3.49
C GLY A 224 -7.05 27.61 -3.79
N LYS A 225 -7.36 28.45 -4.80
CA LYS A 225 -8.75 28.78 -5.23
C LYS A 225 -9.11 28.18 -6.59
N ASP A 226 -8.15 27.66 -7.32
CA ASP A 226 -8.38 27.04 -8.63
C ASP A 226 -9.12 25.73 -8.43
N ARG A 227 -10.38 25.66 -8.90
CA ARG A 227 -11.25 24.49 -8.71
C ARG A 227 -12.00 24.09 -9.96
N ASP A 228 -11.87 24.85 -11.06
CA ASP A 228 -12.50 24.54 -12.33
C ASP A 228 -11.81 23.35 -12.99
N LEU A 229 -12.29 22.15 -12.69
CA LEU A 229 -11.75 20.88 -13.18
C LEU A 229 -12.89 19.87 -13.33
N ALA A 230 -13.05 19.32 -14.51
CA ALA A 230 -13.94 18.19 -14.74
C ALA A 230 -13.19 16.89 -14.44
N THR A 231 -13.73 16.07 -13.54
CA THR A 231 -13.08 14.81 -13.13
C THR A 231 -14.02 13.63 -13.23
N THR A 232 -13.49 12.46 -13.61
CA THR A 232 -14.15 11.17 -13.47
C THR A 232 -13.48 10.36 -12.38
N TYR A 233 -14.26 9.61 -11.61
CA TYR A 233 -13.75 8.84 -10.47
C TYR A 233 -14.31 7.42 -10.44
N THR A 234 -13.44 6.46 -10.09
CA THR A 234 -13.81 5.11 -9.69
C THR A 234 -13.28 4.74 -8.31
N ALA A 235 -14.12 4.12 -7.49
CA ALA A 235 -13.75 3.50 -6.22
C ALA A 235 -13.34 2.01 -6.37
N MET A 236 -13.42 1.45 -7.57
CA MET A 236 -13.18 0.00 -7.82
C MET A 236 -13.92 -0.91 -6.85
N HIS A 237 -15.22 -0.66 -6.64
CA HIS A 237 -16.05 -1.35 -5.65
C HIS A 237 -15.55 -1.25 -4.20
N GLY A 238 -14.66 -0.30 -3.92
CA GLY A 238 -14.07 -0.08 -2.60
C GLY A 238 -14.81 0.95 -1.76
N VAL A 239 -14.22 1.29 -0.63
CA VAL A 239 -14.81 2.18 0.38
C VAL A 239 -14.44 3.65 0.21
N GLY A 240 -13.62 4.00 -0.80
CA GLY A 240 -13.15 5.37 -1.06
C GLY A 240 -14.24 6.33 -1.53
N GLY A 241 -15.26 5.83 -2.24
CA GLY A 241 -16.19 6.64 -3.03
C GLY A 241 -16.82 7.80 -2.29
N ARG A 242 -17.52 7.53 -1.20
CA ARG A 242 -18.24 8.55 -0.44
C ARG A 242 -17.31 9.55 0.25
N VAL A 243 -16.17 9.07 0.76
CA VAL A 243 -15.21 9.92 1.47
C VAL A 243 -14.47 10.84 0.47
N LEU A 244 -14.08 10.32 -0.71
CA LEU A 244 -13.46 11.15 -1.75
C LEU A 244 -14.43 12.23 -2.26
N LEU A 245 -15.68 11.88 -2.56
CA LEU A 245 -16.66 12.88 -3.01
C LEU A 245 -16.86 13.97 -1.95
N ALA A 246 -16.96 13.61 -0.68
CA ALA A 246 -17.07 14.57 0.42
C ALA A 246 -15.80 15.44 0.54
N ALA A 247 -14.62 14.87 0.33
CA ALA A 247 -13.35 15.62 0.34
C ALA A 247 -13.28 16.62 -0.82
N MET A 248 -13.66 16.20 -2.04
CA MET A 248 -13.69 17.08 -3.22
C MET A 248 -14.68 18.24 -3.03
N GLU A 249 -15.89 17.95 -2.56
CA GLU A 249 -16.90 18.96 -2.28
C GLU A 249 -16.44 19.95 -1.20
N ARG A 250 -15.91 19.46 -0.09
CA ARG A 250 -15.37 20.30 1.01
C ARG A 250 -14.20 21.17 0.56
N ALA A 251 -13.37 20.67 -0.34
CA ALA A 251 -12.27 21.42 -0.95
C ALA A 251 -12.78 22.43 -2.03
N GLY A 252 -14.05 22.41 -2.37
CA GLY A 252 -14.69 23.32 -3.33
C GLY A 252 -14.55 22.90 -4.80
N PHE A 253 -14.19 21.66 -5.09
CA PHE A 253 -14.18 21.13 -6.46
C PHE A 253 -15.59 20.79 -6.93
N PRO A 254 -15.88 20.88 -8.26
CA PRO A 254 -17.06 20.27 -8.85
C PRO A 254 -17.11 18.78 -8.47
N ARG A 255 -18.34 18.27 -8.30
CA ARG A 255 -18.56 16.86 -8.02
C ARG A 255 -18.05 16.01 -9.18
N PRO A 256 -17.15 15.05 -8.96
CA PRO A 256 -16.71 14.12 -10.00
C PRO A 256 -17.87 13.33 -10.63
N SER A 257 -17.82 13.09 -11.93
CA SER A 257 -18.57 12.01 -12.56
C SER A 257 -18.06 10.68 -12.00
N VAL A 258 -18.96 9.76 -11.65
CA VAL A 258 -18.58 8.49 -11.07
C VAL A 258 -18.84 7.33 -12.02
N VAL A 259 -17.95 6.33 -12.02
CA VAL A 259 -18.20 5.05 -12.68
C VAL A 259 -19.24 4.29 -11.87
N ALA A 260 -20.53 4.44 -12.21
CA ALA A 260 -21.63 3.94 -11.40
C ALA A 260 -21.54 2.43 -11.09
N ALA A 261 -21.04 1.64 -12.04
CA ALA A 261 -20.86 0.20 -11.87
C ALA A 261 -19.80 -0.18 -10.82
N GLN A 262 -18.91 0.76 -10.44
CA GLN A 262 -17.78 0.52 -9.52
C GLN A 262 -17.81 1.44 -8.28
N PHE A 263 -18.89 2.21 -8.10
CA PHE A 263 -18.91 3.26 -7.06
C PHE A 263 -19.27 2.73 -5.67
N ASP A 264 -20.31 1.92 -5.58
CA ASP A 264 -20.70 1.34 -4.30
C ASP A 264 -19.82 0.12 -3.95
N PRO A 265 -19.49 -0.05 -2.67
CA PRO A 265 -18.68 -1.19 -2.23
C PRO A 265 -19.33 -2.54 -2.56
N ASP A 266 -18.56 -3.42 -3.20
CA ASP A 266 -18.95 -4.80 -3.50
C ASP A 266 -17.77 -5.73 -3.22
N PRO A 267 -17.87 -6.66 -2.26
CA PRO A 267 -16.76 -7.55 -1.89
C PRO A 267 -16.37 -8.56 -2.97
N ASP A 268 -17.21 -8.76 -4.00
CA ASP A 268 -16.93 -9.68 -5.11
C ASP A 268 -16.23 -9.00 -6.29
N PHE A 269 -16.10 -7.66 -6.30
CA PHE A 269 -15.45 -6.87 -7.36
C PHE A 269 -15.87 -7.26 -8.79
N PRO A 270 -17.18 -7.27 -9.14
CA PRO A 270 -17.71 -7.97 -10.30
C PRO A 270 -17.24 -7.46 -11.67
N THR A 271 -16.58 -6.32 -11.74
CA THR A 271 -16.08 -5.74 -13.01
C THR A 271 -14.58 -5.87 -13.19
N VAL A 272 -13.85 -6.41 -12.22
CA VAL A 272 -12.38 -6.55 -12.25
C VAL A 272 -11.95 -7.84 -11.54
N ASP A 273 -11.06 -8.60 -12.15
CA ASP A 273 -10.52 -9.82 -11.51
C ASP A 273 -9.60 -9.48 -10.33
N PHE A 274 -8.83 -8.40 -10.47
CA PHE A 274 -7.97 -7.82 -9.44
C PHE A 274 -8.30 -6.35 -9.30
N PRO A 275 -8.79 -5.90 -8.13
CA PRO A 275 -9.15 -4.50 -7.92
C PRO A 275 -7.91 -3.62 -7.63
N ASN A 276 -6.94 -3.67 -8.52
CA ASN A 276 -5.70 -2.88 -8.49
C ASN A 276 -5.64 -2.01 -9.74
N PRO A 277 -5.57 -0.68 -9.63
CA PRO A 277 -5.50 0.22 -10.78
C PRO A 277 -4.32 -0.04 -11.74
N GLU A 278 -3.26 -0.70 -11.27
CA GLU A 278 -2.11 -1.06 -12.11
C GLU A 278 -2.32 -2.31 -12.97
N GLU A 279 -3.36 -3.10 -12.69
CA GLU A 279 -3.63 -4.32 -13.45
C GLU A 279 -4.29 -3.99 -14.80
N PRO A 280 -3.93 -4.72 -15.86
CA PRO A 280 -4.54 -4.55 -17.16
C PRO A 280 -6.07 -4.67 -17.11
N GLY A 281 -6.78 -3.72 -17.72
CA GLY A 281 -8.24 -3.69 -17.78
C GLY A 281 -8.93 -3.08 -16.55
N ALA A 282 -8.26 -2.93 -15.41
CA ALA A 282 -8.86 -2.39 -14.19
C ALA A 282 -9.37 -0.95 -14.35
N MET A 283 -8.70 -0.15 -15.17
CA MET A 283 -9.05 1.24 -15.44
C MET A 283 -9.97 1.47 -16.66
N ASP A 284 -10.30 0.42 -17.42
CA ASP A 284 -11.01 0.57 -18.71
C ASP A 284 -12.33 1.32 -18.59
N LEU A 285 -13.16 0.98 -17.59
CA LEU A 285 -14.44 1.66 -17.36
C LEU A 285 -14.25 3.14 -17.00
N ALA A 286 -13.24 3.44 -16.19
CA ALA A 286 -12.96 4.82 -15.79
C ALA A 286 -12.39 5.65 -16.93
N LEU A 287 -11.51 5.09 -17.76
CA LEU A 287 -10.96 5.74 -18.95
C LEU A 287 -12.07 6.01 -19.98
N ALA A 288 -12.94 5.02 -20.24
CA ALA A 288 -14.07 5.15 -21.14
C ALA A 288 -15.06 6.24 -20.67
N ALA A 289 -15.42 6.24 -19.38
CA ALA A 289 -16.29 7.25 -18.78
C ALA A 289 -15.66 8.65 -18.86
N GLY A 290 -14.37 8.80 -18.51
CA GLY A 290 -13.66 10.07 -18.57
C GLY A 290 -13.59 10.64 -19.99
N ALA A 291 -13.39 9.79 -20.99
CA ALA A 291 -13.41 10.21 -22.39
C ALA A 291 -14.81 10.63 -22.85
N ALA A 292 -15.86 9.91 -22.43
CA ALA A 292 -17.25 10.22 -22.78
C ALA A 292 -17.74 11.52 -22.14
N ASP A 293 -17.34 11.79 -20.89
CA ASP A 293 -17.73 12.98 -20.12
C ASP A 293 -16.87 14.22 -20.45
N GLY A 294 -15.82 14.07 -21.25
CA GLY A 294 -14.86 15.15 -21.53
C GLY A 294 -14.11 15.62 -20.28
N SER A 295 -13.81 14.70 -19.37
CA SER A 295 -13.08 15.01 -18.14
C SER A 295 -11.65 15.45 -18.42
N ASP A 296 -11.12 16.36 -17.59
CA ASP A 296 -9.73 16.78 -17.62
C ASP A 296 -8.81 15.76 -16.94
N LEU A 297 -9.35 15.01 -15.96
CA LEU A 297 -8.59 14.07 -15.13
C LEU A 297 -9.48 12.89 -14.72
N VAL A 298 -8.92 11.69 -14.76
CA VAL A 298 -9.52 10.47 -14.23
C VAL A 298 -8.79 10.06 -12.96
N LEU A 299 -9.56 9.80 -11.90
CA LEU A 299 -9.08 9.42 -10.57
C LEU A 299 -9.56 8.01 -10.25
N ALA A 300 -8.71 7.19 -9.65
CA ALA A 300 -9.08 5.88 -9.13
C ALA A 300 -8.40 5.60 -7.79
N ASN A 301 -9.16 5.04 -6.84
CA ASN A 301 -8.60 4.44 -5.64
C ASN A 301 -8.71 2.92 -5.72
N ASP A 302 -7.79 2.22 -5.05
CA ASP A 302 -7.95 0.81 -4.73
C ASP A 302 -9.02 0.61 -3.62
N PRO A 303 -9.47 -0.62 -3.32
CA PRO A 303 -10.64 -0.84 -2.48
C PRO A 303 -10.60 -0.23 -1.08
N ASP A 304 -9.44 -0.11 -0.44
CA ASP A 304 -9.30 0.54 0.86
C ASP A 304 -8.81 2.00 0.78
N ALA A 305 -8.72 2.52 -0.46
CA ALA A 305 -8.42 3.91 -0.81
C ALA A 305 -7.11 4.45 -0.22
N ASP A 306 -6.13 3.57 0.04
CA ASP A 306 -4.79 4.01 0.44
C ASP A 306 -3.91 4.36 -0.78
N ARG A 307 -4.34 4.02 -2.02
CA ARG A 307 -3.64 4.32 -3.27
C ARG A 307 -4.43 5.26 -4.18
N LEU A 308 -3.71 5.90 -5.09
CA LEU A 308 -4.28 6.75 -6.13
C LEU A 308 -3.66 6.43 -7.48
N ALA A 309 -4.49 6.13 -8.48
CA ALA A 309 -4.10 6.18 -9.88
C ALA A 309 -4.69 7.41 -10.55
N LEU A 310 -3.93 7.99 -11.47
CA LEU A 310 -4.31 9.13 -12.29
C LEU A 310 -4.21 8.78 -13.76
N ALA A 311 -5.21 9.21 -14.55
CA ALA A 311 -5.09 9.19 -16.00
C ALA A 311 -5.52 10.53 -16.60
N VAL A 312 -4.86 10.91 -17.69
CA VAL A 312 -5.21 12.10 -18.47
C VAL A 312 -5.83 11.63 -19.77
N PRO A 313 -7.09 12.04 -20.09
CA PRO A 313 -7.74 11.67 -21.32
C PRO A 313 -6.88 12.01 -22.55
N GLY A 314 -6.76 11.05 -23.49
CA GLY A 314 -5.89 11.18 -24.65
C GLY A 314 -4.42 10.82 -24.42
N HIS A 315 -3.94 10.78 -23.18
CA HIS A 315 -2.60 10.31 -22.82
C HIS A 315 -2.63 8.90 -22.20
N GLY A 316 -3.57 8.63 -21.31
CA GLY A 316 -3.70 7.37 -20.60
C GLY A 316 -3.28 7.44 -19.13
N LEU A 317 -3.00 6.28 -18.54
CA LEU A 317 -2.61 6.14 -17.13
C LEU A 317 -1.19 6.68 -16.91
N LEU A 318 -1.03 7.51 -15.87
CA LEU A 318 0.28 7.96 -15.40
C LEU A 318 0.88 6.90 -14.46
N THR A 319 2.18 6.68 -14.57
CA THR A 319 2.88 5.79 -13.65
C THR A 319 2.94 6.36 -12.23
N GLY A 320 3.08 5.50 -11.23
CA GLY A 320 3.22 5.96 -9.84
C GLY A 320 4.43 6.88 -9.64
N ASN A 321 5.49 6.72 -10.42
CA ASN A 321 6.66 7.59 -10.40
C ASN A 321 6.38 8.98 -11.00
N GLU A 322 5.64 9.07 -12.10
CA GLU A 322 5.21 10.35 -12.70
C GLU A 322 4.30 11.12 -11.76
N VAL A 323 3.29 10.43 -11.19
CA VAL A 323 2.40 11.03 -10.18
C VAL A 323 3.20 11.49 -8.96
N GLY A 324 4.13 10.66 -8.47
CA GLY A 324 5.01 10.99 -7.34
C GLY A 324 5.82 12.28 -7.58
N GLY A 325 6.36 12.45 -8.79
CA GLY A 325 7.07 13.67 -9.19
C GLY A 325 6.16 14.91 -9.20
N LEU A 326 4.95 14.79 -9.79
CA LEU A 326 3.98 15.87 -9.87
C LEU A 326 3.51 16.32 -8.48
N LEU A 327 3.11 15.38 -7.63
CA LEU A 327 2.66 15.67 -6.27
C LEU A 327 3.78 16.27 -5.42
N ALA A 328 5.02 15.79 -5.57
CA ALA A 328 6.18 16.33 -4.86
C ALA A 328 6.38 17.82 -5.15
N GLU A 329 6.33 18.25 -6.42
CA GLU A 329 6.47 19.66 -6.77
C GLU A 329 5.35 20.52 -6.18
N TYR A 330 4.09 20.05 -6.24
CA TYR A 330 3.00 20.77 -5.61
C TYR A 330 3.24 20.95 -4.11
N VAL A 331 3.59 19.88 -3.40
CA VAL A 331 3.83 19.92 -1.96
C VAL A 331 4.99 20.85 -1.63
N LEU A 332 6.08 20.80 -2.40
CA LEU A 332 7.24 21.65 -2.18
C LEU A 332 6.99 23.12 -2.52
N ASP A 333 6.06 23.42 -3.43
CA ASP A 333 5.60 24.79 -3.72
C ASP A 333 4.73 25.36 -2.58
N HIS A 334 4.04 24.50 -1.81
CA HIS A 334 3.08 24.90 -0.76
C HIS A 334 3.60 24.63 0.66
N THR A 335 4.86 24.26 0.80
CA THR A 335 5.52 24.07 2.10
C THR A 335 6.82 24.87 2.19
N SER A 336 7.17 25.28 3.40
CA SER A 336 8.35 26.10 3.67
C SER A 336 9.19 25.56 4.83
N GLY A 337 10.37 26.12 5.04
CA GLY A 337 11.28 25.76 6.12
C GLY A 337 12.38 24.77 5.72
N PRO A 338 13.52 24.80 6.44
CA PRO A 338 14.67 23.94 6.17
C PRO A 338 14.53 22.53 6.77
N ASP A 339 13.51 22.31 7.58
CA ASP A 339 13.22 21.05 8.30
C ASP A 339 12.49 20.02 7.44
N ARG A 340 12.13 20.38 6.20
CA ARG A 340 11.38 19.50 5.31
C ARG A 340 12.17 18.28 4.88
N VAL A 341 11.50 17.13 4.88
CA VAL A 341 12.00 15.86 4.32
C VAL A 341 11.00 15.31 3.33
N VAL A 342 11.52 14.82 2.19
CA VAL A 342 10.78 14.01 1.23
C VAL A 342 11.46 12.66 1.08
N ALA A 343 10.68 11.60 0.82
CA ALA A 343 11.21 10.24 0.74
C ALA A 343 10.60 9.41 -0.39
N ALA A 344 11.40 8.50 -0.94
CA ALA A 344 10.96 7.49 -1.88
C ALA A 344 11.60 6.13 -1.58
N SER A 345 11.02 5.05 -2.10
CA SER A 345 11.57 3.70 -1.92
C SER A 345 12.81 3.48 -2.80
N ILE A 346 13.66 2.50 -2.42
CA ILE A 346 14.85 2.09 -3.21
C ILE A 346 14.51 1.63 -4.63
N VAL A 347 13.26 1.36 -4.95
CA VAL A 347 12.80 0.91 -6.26
C VAL A 347 12.00 1.98 -7.02
N SER A 348 11.59 3.06 -6.35
CA SER A 348 10.94 4.21 -6.98
C SER A 348 11.93 5.03 -7.81
N SER A 349 11.45 5.87 -8.74
CA SER A 349 12.29 6.72 -9.57
C SER A 349 13.25 7.61 -8.78
N SER A 350 14.42 7.84 -9.32
CA SER A 350 15.42 8.79 -8.77
C SER A 350 15.03 10.28 -8.96
N LEU A 351 13.91 10.55 -9.65
CA LEU A 351 13.40 11.89 -9.94
C LEU A 351 13.19 12.71 -8.66
N LEU A 352 12.56 12.15 -7.62
CA LEU A 352 12.31 12.87 -6.36
C LEU A 352 13.61 13.37 -5.71
N GLY A 353 14.67 12.58 -5.76
CA GLY A 353 15.99 12.99 -5.25
C GLY A 353 16.59 14.18 -6.01
N ARG A 354 16.30 14.30 -7.32
CA ARG A 354 16.71 15.46 -8.13
C ARG A 354 15.87 16.70 -7.82
N ILE A 355 14.55 16.55 -7.74
CA ILE A 355 13.63 17.61 -7.34
C ILE A 355 14.04 18.17 -5.97
N ALA A 356 14.23 17.31 -4.99
CA ALA A 356 14.61 17.70 -3.63
C ALA A 356 15.94 18.45 -3.58
N ARG A 357 16.95 17.96 -4.30
CA ARG A 357 18.27 18.63 -4.39
C ARG A 357 18.16 20.04 -4.94
N GLU A 358 17.43 20.22 -6.04
CA GLU A 358 17.26 21.54 -6.66
C GLU A 358 16.45 22.50 -5.79
N ARG A 359 15.48 21.96 -5.03
CA ARG A 359 14.66 22.73 -4.08
C ARG A 359 15.33 22.94 -2.72
N GLY A 360 16.54 22.42 -2.50
CA GLY A 360 17.24 22.52 -1.22
C GLY A 360 16.52 21.81 -0.07
N VAL A 361 15.82 20.70 -0.36
CA VAL A 361 15.06 19.91 0.61
C VAL A 361 15.79 18.59 0.85
N ARG A 362 15.77 18.10 2.09
CA ARG A 362 16.33 16.80 2.42
C ARG A 362 15.56 15.68 1.73
N TYR A 363 16.28 14.81 1.04
CA TYR A 363 15.76 13.59 0.43
C TYR A 363 16.29 12.37 1.17
N GLU A 364 15.43 11.40 1.43
CA GLU A 364 15.80 10.10 1.94
C GLU A 364 15.25 8.98 1.06
N GLU A 365 16.10 8.02 0.78
CA GLU A 365 15.73 6.76 0.17
C GLU A 365 15.50 5.74 1.28
N THR A 366 14.42 4.94 1.19
CA THR A 366 14.07 3.94 2.21
C THR A 366 13.87 2.56 1.59
N LEU A 367 13.80 1.53 2.42
CA LEU A 367 13.35 0.22 1.97
C LEU A 367 11.92 0.30 1.43
N THR A 368 11.52 -0.68 0.62
CA THR A 368 10.13 -0.83 0.16
C THR A 368 9.19 -1.15 1.32
N GLY A 369 7.99 -0.61 1.23
CA GLY A 369 6.95 -0.69 2.25
C GLY A 369 6.77 0.64 2.97
N PHE A 370 5.54 1.13 2.97
CA PHE A 370 5.24 2.49 3.40
C PHE A 370 5.60 2.75 4.87
N LYS A 371 5.65 1.69 5.69
CA LYS A 371 6.14 1.76 7.08
C LYS A 371 7.54 2.36 7.24
N TRP A 372 8.41 2.22 6.22
CA TRP A 372 9.74 2.84 6.19
C TRP A 372 9.69 4.28 5.70
N LEU A 373 8.97 4.52 4.61
CA LEU A 373 8.74 5.85 4.05
C LEU A 373 8.12 6.80 5.07
N ALA A 374 7.14 6.29 5.80
CA ALA A 374 6.48 7.05 6.84
C ALA A 374 7.40 7.42 8.03
N ARG A 375 8.55 6.80 8.16
CA ARG A 375 9.56 7.08 9.22
C ARG A 375 10.83 7.76 8.72
N ALA A 376 10.86 8.16 7.44
CA ALA A 376 12.00 8.90 6.90
C ALA A 376 12.25 10.20 7.67
N GLY A 377 13.52 10.63 7.75
CA GLY A 377 13.93 11.78 8.54
C GLY A 377 14.23 11.43 9.99
N GLY A 378 14.71 12.40 10.73
CA GLY A 378 15.08 12.30 12.14
C GLY A 378 14.30 13.28 13.01
N PRO A 379 14.63 13.32 14.31
CA PRO A 379 14.03 14.27 15.23
C PRO A 379 14.11 15.73 14.74
N GLY A 380 13.00 16.46 14.86
CA GLY A 380 12.92 17.85 14.42
C GLY A 380 12.77 18.05 12.91
N GLN A 381 12.63 16.95 12.14
CA GLN A 381 12.38 17.02 10.69
C GLN A 381 10.91 16.75 10.39
N ARG A 382 10.35 17.53 9.48
CA ARG A 382 8.96 17.46 9.05
C ARG A 382 8.84 16.73 7.72
N ARG A 383 8.21 15.58 7.74
CA ARG A 383 7.93 14.77 6.54
C ARG A 383 6.78 15.40 5.78
N VAL A 384 7.08 16.05 4.68
CA VAL A 384 6.07 16.75 3.87
C VAL A 384 5.57 15.91 2.71
N PHE A 385 6.37 14.96 2.22
CA PHE A 385 5.97 14.06 1.13
C PHE A 385 6.75 12.76 1.17
N ALA A 386 6.05 11.66 0.88
CA ALA A 386 6.68 10.38 0.60
C ALA A 386 5.86 9.60 -0.42
N PHE A 387 6.51 8.77 -1.26
CA PHE A 387 5.80 7.91 -2.18
C PHE A 387 6.52 6.60 -2.47
N GLU A 388 5.75 5.59 -2.86
CA GLU A 388 6.23 4.37 -3.51
C GLU A 388 5.59 4.24 -4.90
N GLU A 389 6.35 3.67 -5.84
CA GLU A 389 5.96 3.55 -7.26
C GLU A 389 4.65 2.81 -7.47
N ALA A 390 4.27 1.94 -6.54
CA ALA A 390 3.02 1.19 -6.54
C ALA A 390 1.82 2.04 -6.09
N LEU A 391 1.70 3.27 -6.60
CA LEU A 391 0.58 4.20 -6.42
C LEU A 391 0.34 4.66 -4.97
N GLY A 392 1.32 4.54 -4.08
CA GLY A 392 1.21 4.92 -2.68
C GLY A 392 1.83 6.30 -2.40
N TYR A 393 1.05 7.24 -1.86
CA TYR A 393 1.49 8.61 -1.57
C TYR A 393 1.08 9.04 -0.18
N CYS A 394 1.97 9.71 0.53
CA CYS A 394 1.69 10.40 1.78
C CYS A 394 1.96 11.89 1.57
N VAL A 395 0.94 12.70 1.74
CA VAL A 395 0.99 14.14 1.49
C VAL A 395 0.91 14.90 2.80
N GLY A 396 1.74 15.92 2.95
CA GLY A 396 1.74 16.82 4.09
C GLY A 396 1.77 18.28 3.68
N GLY A 397 1.59 19.16 4.67
CA GLY A 397 1.65 20.61 4.54
C GLY A 397 2.59 21.23 5.59
N ASP A 398 2.51 22.54 5.77
CA ASP A 398 3.30 23.24 6.81
C ASP A 398 2.91 22.81 8.24
N GLY A 399 1.69 22.32 8.45
CA GLY A 399 1.26 21.68 9.70
C GLY A 399 1.68 20.21 9.87
N GLY A 400 2.49 19.67 8.97
CA GLY A 400 2.83 18.26 8.92
C GLY A 400 1.86 17.46 8.04
N ARG A 401 1.91 16.13 8.16
CA ARG A 401 1.05 15.20 7.41
C ARG A 401 -0.16 14.79 8.26
N PRO A 402 -1.38 14.85 7.73
CA PRO A 402 -2.57 14.36 8.44
C PRO A 402 -2.51 12.85 8.69
N VAL A 403 -2.12 12.09 7.69
CA VAL A 403 -2.04 10.64 7.72
C VAL A 403 -0.56 10.21 7.68
N ALA A 404 -0.18 9.31 8.57
CA ALA A 404 1.19 8.78 8.67
C ALA A 404 1.37 7.46 7.89
N ASP A 405 0.62 7.28 6.82
CA ASP A 405 0.66 6.18 5.87
C ASP A 405 0.27 6.70 4.48
N LYS A 406 0.08 5.80 3.53
CA LYS A 406 -0.50 6.11 2.22
C LYS A 406 -1.92 6.68 2.39
N ASP A 407 -2.21 7.70 1.61
CA ASP A 407 -3.54 8.30 1.57
C ASP A 407 -3.91 8.69 0.14
N GLY A 408 -4.67 7.83 -0.52
CA GLY A 408 -5.11 8.04 -1.89
C GLY A 408 -6.12 9.19 -2.03
N ILE A 409 -6.82 9.55 -0.96
CA ILE A 409 -7.81 10.63 -0.96
C ILE A 409 -7.13 12.00 -0.89
N SER A 410 -6.19 12.20 0.03
CA SER A 410 -5.42 13.46 0.09
C SER A 410 -4.55 13.65 -1.15
N ALA A 411 -3.97 12.55 -1.68
CA ALA A 411 -3.24 12.57 -2.94
C ALA A 411 -4.14 12.99 -4.12
N ALA A 412 -5.39 12.50 -4.17
CA ALA A 412 -6.38 12.90 -5.19
C ALA A 412 -6.72 14.39 -5.12
N LEU A 413 -6.91 14.95 -3.91
CA LEU A 413 -7.13 16.39 -3.73
C LEU A 413 -5.96 17.22 -4.26
N VAL A 414 -4.72 16.83 -3.93
CA VAL A 414 -3.53 17.52 -4.40
C VAL A 414 -3.38 17.41 -5.92
N ALA A 415 -3.63 16.23 -6.49
CA ALA A 415 -3.62 16.03 -7.94
C ALA A 415 -4.67 16.90 -8.64
N ALA A 416 -5.90 16.97 -8.10
CA ALA A 416 -6.97 17.82 -8.62
C ALA A 416 -6.60 19.31 -8.54
N ALA A 417 -6.00 19.76 -7.43
CA ALA A 417 -5.56 21.15 -7.29
C ALA A 417 -4.44 21.50 -8.28
N LEU A 418 -3.50 20.59 -8.49
CA LEU A 418 -2.43 20.75 -9.49
C LEU A 418 -3.00 20.80 -10.91
N ALA A 419 -3.93 19.89 -11.25
CA ALA A 419 -4.57 19.84 -12.56
C ALA A 419 -5.44 21.08 -12.83
N ALA A 420 -6.20 21.57 -11.84
CA ALA A 420 -7.00 22.78 -11.97
C ALA A 420 -6.11 24.02 -12.19
N ARG A 421 -4.97 24.12 -11.52
CA ARG A 421 -3.97 25.18 -11.75
C ARG A 421 -3.42 25.10 -13.18
N ALA A 422 -3.03 23.91 -13.64
CA ALA A 422 -2.54 23.70 -14.99
C ALA A 422 -3.60 24.09 -16.04
N ARG A 423 -4.85 23.64 -15.86
CA ARG A 423 -5.98 23.99 -16.74
C ARG A 423 -6.23 25.48 -16.83
N ARG A 424 -6.20 26.22 -15.70
CA ARG A 424 -6.31 27.68 -15.70
C ARG A 424 -5.27 28.34 -16.61
N ASP A 425 -4.06 27.75 -16.66
CA ASP A 425 -2.95 28.24 -17.48
C ASP A 425 -2.95 27.63 -18.90
N GLY A 426 -4.07 26.97 -19.32
CA GLY A 426 -4.25 26.34 -20.63
C GLY A 426 -3.40 25.09 -20.83
N ARG A 427 -3.04 24.38 -19.76
CA ARG A 427 -2.12 23.25 -19.74
C ARG A 427 -2.76 22.01 -19.09
N THR A 428 -2.11 20.89 -19.24
CA THR A 428 -2.46 19.58 -18.66
C THR A 428 -1.37 19.09 -17.70
N LEU A 429 -1.62 17.99 -16.99
CA LEU A 429 -0.57 17.32 -16.21
C LEU A 429 0.55 16.77 -17.09
N VAL A 430 0.28 16.43 -18.35
CA VAL A 430 1.29 15.95 -19.31
C VAL A 430 2.28 17.08 -19.63
N ASP A 431 1.79 18.31 -19.79
CA ASP A 431 2.66 19.47 -19.99
C ASP A 431 3.57 19.74 -18.77
N LEU A 432 3.08 19.44 -17.55
CA LEU A 432 3.91 19.56 -16.34
C LEU A 432 4.95 18.45 -16.27
N LEU A 433 4.65 17.23 -16.72
CA LEU A 433 5.64 16.14 -16.85
C LEU A 433 6.72 16.50 -17.86
N ASP A 434 6.35 17.15 -18.96
CA ASP A 434 7.33 17.63 -19.94
C ASP A 434 8.25 18.73 -19.38
N ASP A 435 7.71 19.61 -18.53
CA ASP A 435 8.54 20.60 -17.84
C ASP A 435 9.50 19.94 -16.84
N GLN A 436 9.01 18.93 -16.09
CA GLN A 436 9.88 18.14 -15.23
C GLN A 436 11.00 17.44 -16.02
N ALA A 437 10.66 16.86 -17.17
CA ALA A 437 11.65 16.23 -18.04
C ALA A 437 12.72 17.24 -18.52
N ARG A 438 12.33 18.45 -18.91
CA ARG A 438 13.27 19.52 -19.31
C ARG A 438 14.16 19.98 -18.15
N ARG A 439 13.60 20.03 -16.94
CA ARG A 439 14.30 20.58 -15.77
C ARG A 439 15.18 19.56 -15.07
N TYR A 440 14.70 18.34 -14.92
CA TYR A 440 15.36 17.30 -14.12
C TYR A 440 15.92 16.13 -14.93
N GLY A 441 15.69 16.12 -16.25
CA GLY A 441 15.89 14.98 -17.12
C GLY A 441 14.64 14.10 -17.22
N LEU A 442 14.51 13.40 -18.32
CA LEU A 442 13.44 12.45 -18.55
C LEU A 442 13.74 11.13 -17.83
N HIS A 443 12.94 10.80 -16.84
CA HIS A 443 13.00 9.56 -16.07
C HIS A 443 11.93 8.60 -16.58
N LEU A 444 12.32 7.49 -17.19
CA LEU A 444 11.42 6.44 -17.63
C LEU A 444 11.67 5.19 -16.79
N THR A 445 10.59 4.61 -16.29
CA THR A 445 10.64 3.43 -15.42
C THR A 445 9.72 2.35 -15.92
N ASP A 446 10.11 1.10 -15.72
CA ASP A 446 9.27 -0.07 -15.95
C ASP A 446 9.62 -1.17 -14.94
N GLN A 447 8.76 -2.18 -14.83
CA GLN A 447 8.97 -3.30 -13.92
C GLN A 447 8.66 -4.64 -14.56
N LEU A 448 9.44 -5.65 -14.20
CA LEU A 448 9.23 -7.04 -14.57
C LEU A 448 9.00 -7.88 -13.31
N SER A 449 7.98 -8.73 -13.34
CA SER A 449 7.73 -9.73 -12.31
C SER A 449 7.86 -11.14 -12.87
N VAL A 450 8.83 -11.90 -12.39
CA VAL A 450 9.03 -13.29 -12.78
C VAL A 450 8.56 -14.19 -11.65
N ARG A 451 7.46 -14.91 -11.87
CA ARG A 451 6.92 -15.91 -10.93
C ARG A 451 7.70 -17.21 -11.05
N VAL A 452 7.95 -17.85 -9.93
CA VAL A 452 8.56 -19.18 -9.85
C VAL A 452 7.66 -20.12 -9.04
N THR A 453 7.78 -21.41 -9.31
CA THR A 453 7.07 -22.45 -8.55
C THR A 453 7.79 -22.81 -7.25
N ASP A 454 9.12 -22.66 -7.22
CA ASP A 454 9.96 -22.97 -6.06
C ASP A 454 10.72 -21.72 -5.60
N PRO A 455 10.48 -21.24 -4.36
CA PRO A 455 11.20 -20.10 -3.78
C PRO A 455 12.72 -20.28 -3.72
N ALA A 456 13.23 -21.53 -3.69
CA ALA A 456 14.67 -21.81 -3.71
C ALA A 456 15.35 -21.30 -5.00
N VAL A 457 14.61 -21.27 -6.12
CA VAL A 457 15.08 -20.72 -7.40
C VAL A 457 15.40 -19.24 -7.28
N LEU A 458 14.56 -18.46 -6.56
CA LEU A 458 14.81 -17.03 -6.34
C LEU A 458 16.08 -16.79 -5.54
N SER A 459 16.25 -17.55 -4.45
CA SER A 459 17.46 -17.46 -3.60
C SER A 459 18.71 -17.85 -4.37
N ALA A 460 18.63 -18.85 -5.27
CA ALA A 460 19.74 -19.26 -6.13
C ALA A 460 20.09 -18.17 -7.15
N ALA A 461 19.08 -17.57 -7.80
CA ALA A 461 19.26 -16.46 -8.74
C ALA A 461 19.94 -15.25 -8.07
N MET A 462 19.48 -14.84 -6.88
CA MET A 462 20.08 -13.74 -6.13
C MET A 462 21.53 -14.04 -5.71
N ARG A 463 21.84 -15.28 -5.28
CA ARG A 463 23.23 -15.68 -4.99
C ARG A 463 24.12 -15.64 -6.22
N ARG A 464 23.64 -16.16 -7.38
CA ARG A 464 24.37 -16.09 -8.65
C ARG A 464 24.69 -14.66 -9.04
N LEU A 465 23.72 -13.78 -9.01
CA LEU A 465 23.87 -12.37 -9.37
C LEU A 465 24.81 -11.58 -8.44
N ARG A 466 24.94 -12.01 -7.18
CA ARG A 466 25.94 -11.48 -6.23
C ARG A 466 27.34 -11.95 -6.56
N ALA A 467 27.49 -13.24 -6.88
CA ALA A 467 28.79 -13.84 -7.16
C ALA A 467 29.35 -13.39 -8.51
N GLU A 468 28.48 -13.27 -9.51
CA GLU A 468 28.82 -12.97 -10.89
C GLU A 468 27.88 -11.89 -11.45
N PRO A 469 28.07 -10.61 -11.06
CA PRO A 469 27.28 -9.52 -11.58
C PRO A 469 27.41 -9.41 -13.11
N PRO A 470 26.30 -9.18 -13.84
CA PRO A 470 26.36 -8.94 -15.29
C PRO A 470 27.18 -7.71 -15.59
N ALA A 471 27.99 -7.75 -16.66
CA ALA A 471 28.82 -6.61 -17.09
C ALA A 471 27.99 -5.49 -17.72
N ALA A 472 26.80 -5.82 -18.24
CA ALA A 472 25.89 -4.87 -18.90
C ALA A 472 24.44 -5.39 -18.84
N PHE A 473 23.48 -4.48 -19.00
CA PHE A 473 22.10 -4.76 -19.37
C PHE A 473 21.82 -4.06 -20.69
N GLY A 474 21.45 -4.81 -21.73
CA GLY A 474 21.33 -4.26 -23.08
C GLY A 474 22.57 -3.48 -23.48
N PRO A 475 22.44 -2.25 -23.99
CA PRO A 475 23.58 -1.44 -24.41
C PRO A 475 24.33 -0.75 -23.25
N LEU A 476 23.78 -0.73 -22.02
CA LEU A 476 24.35 0.02 -20.90
C LEU A 476 25.22 -0.86 -20.00
N ARG A 477 26.48 -0.44 -19.79
CA ARG A 477 27.42 -1.13 -18.91
C ARG A 477 27.06 -0.93 -17.44
N VAL A 478 27.28 -1.97 -16.63
CA VAL A 478 27.20 -1.88 -15.17
C VAL A 478 28.47 -1.17 -14.66
N VAL A 479 28.29 -0.04 -13.98
CA VAL A 479 29.37 0.75 -13.40
C VAL A 479 29.48 0.61 -11.88
N GLY A 480 28.56 -0.12 -11.26
CA GLY A 480 28.59 -0.43 -9.83
C GLY A 480 27.41 -1.30 -9.39
N VAL A 481 27.59 -1.98 -8.27
CA VAL A 481 26.57 -2.83 -7.66
C VAL A 481 26.42 -2.45 -6.19
N ASP A 482 25.19 -2.17 -5.78
CA ASP A 482 24.85 -1.94 -4.39
C ASP A 482 24.12 -3.19 -3.86
N ASP A 483 24.71 -3.91 -2.91
CA ASP A 483 24.10 -5.07 -2.27
C ASP A 483 23.50 -4.65 -0.92
N PHE A 484 22.21 -4.89 -0.76
CA PHE A 484 21.46 -4.52 0.44
C PHE A 484 21.40 -5.64 1.48
N ALA A 485 21.98 -6.82 1.22
CA ALA A 485 21.88 -7.98 2.12
C ALA A 485 22.49 -7.74 3.51
N ALA A 486 23.50 -6.89 3.60
CA ALA A 486 24.14 -6.51 4.87
C ALA A 486 23.73 -5.09 5.34
N GLY A 487 22.75 -4.47 4.67
CA GLY A 487 22.44 -3.06 4.80
C GLY A 487 23.27 -2.20 3.85
N HIS A 488 22.75 -1.07 3.43
CA HIS A 488 23.39 -0.14 2.50
C HIS A 488 23.02 1.30 2.81
N ALA A 489 23.99 2.22 2.83
CA ALA A 489 23.79 3.65 3.04
C ALA A 489 22.90 4.02 4.25
N GLY A 490 23.01 3.28 5.36
CA GLY A 490 22.20 3.48 6.57
C GLY A 490 20.86 2.74 6.58
N LEU A 491 20.50 2.08 5.48
CA LEU A 491 19.31 1.23 5.42
C LEU A 491 19.58 -0.13 6.09
N PRO A 492 18.58 -0.71 6.78
CA PRO A 492 18.71 -2.04 7.36
C PRO A 492 18.84 -3.13 6.26
N PRO A 493 19.30 -4.34 6.62
CA PRO A 493 19.44 -5.46 5.70
C PRO A 493 18.12 -5.80 4.98
N THR A 494 18.21 -6.03 3.66
CA THR A 494 17.12 -6.57 2.84
C THR A 494 17.70 -7.33 1.65
N ASP A 495 17.01 -8.37 1.17
CA ASP A 495 17.46 -9.11 -0.02
C ASP A 495 17.14 -8.31 -1.28
N ALA A 496 18.05 -7.43 -1.67
CA ALA A 496 17.97 -6.64 -2.90
C ALA A 496 19.37 -6.39 -3.47
N LEU A 497 19.43 -6.23 -4.80
CA LEU A 497 20.61 -5.81 -5.56
C LEU A 497 20.23 -4.65 -6.46
N ARG A 498 21.03 -3.59 -6.46
CA ARG A 498 20.91 -2.48 -7.42
C ARG A 498 22.16 -2.42 -8.28
N PHE A 499 21.99 -2.57 -9.58
CA PHE A 499 23.00 -2.36 -10.58
C PHE A 499 22.91 -0.92 -11.08
N ARG A 500 23.95 -0.15 -10.85
CA ARG A 500 24.10 1.20 -11.40
C ARG A 500 24.68 1.10 -12.78
N LEU A 501 23.98 1.68 -13.76
CA LEU A 501 24.38 1.68 -15.16
C LEU A 501 25.02 3.01 -15.52
N GLU A 502 25.80 3.01 -16.60
CA GLU A 502 26.24 4.26 -17.21
C GLU A 502 25.03 5.12 -17.60
N ASP A 503 25.24 6.41 -17.86
CA ASP A 503 24.19 7.37 -18.19
C ASP A 503 23.04 7.44 -17.16
N ARG A 504 23.36 7.14 -15.87
CA ARG A 504 22.44 7.21 -14.72
C ARG A 504 21.28 6.22 -14.74
N GLY A 505 21.32 5.20 -15.61
CA GLY A 505 20.35 4.11 -15.57
C GLY A 505 20.56 3.24 -14.34
N ARG A 506 19.53 2.47 -13.94
CA ARG A 506 19.63 1.47 -12.88
C ARG A 506 18.66 0.30 -13.05
N VAL A 507 19.08 -0.84 -12.55
CA VAL A 507 18.24 -2.05 -12.42
C VAL A 507 18.26 -2.48 -10.96
N THR A 508 17.11 -2.55 -10.32
CA THR A 508 16.99 -3.03 -8.94
C THR A 508 16.22 -4.34 -8.92
N LEU A 509 16.84 -5.40 -8.39
CA LEU A 509 16.25 -6.74 -8.27
C LEU A 509 15.95 -7.04 -6.81
N ARG A 510 14.76 -7.57 -6.52
CA ARG A 510 14.41 -8.05 -5.18
C ARG A 510 13.35 -9.16 -5.24
N PRO A 511 13.47 -10.20 -4.40
CA PRO A 511 12.36 -11.13 -4.18
C PRO A 511 11.17 -10.42 -3.55
N SER A 512 9.96 -10.85 -3.91
CA SER A 512 8.75 -10.40 -3.21
C SER A 512 8.72 -10.98 -1.80
N GLY A 513 8.33 -10.17 -0.80
CA GLY A 513 8.18 -10.66 0.56
C GLY A 513 6.91 -11.47 0.82
N THR A 514 5.95 -11.48 -0.13
CA THR A 514 4.62 -12.08 0.06
C THR A 514 4.26 -13.12 -0.99
N GLU A 515 5.00 -13.20 -2.10
CA GLU A 515 4.70 -14.09 -3.22
C GLU A 515 5.99 -14.68 -3.79
N PRO A 516 5.98 -15.91 -4.35
CA PRO A 516 7.15 -16.53 -4.97
C PRO A 516 7.47 -15.89 -6.32
N LYS A 517 7.89 -14.63 -6.30
CA LYS A 517 8.27 -13.88 -7.51
C LYS A 517 9.49 -12.99 -7.27
N LEU A 518 10.32 -12.84 -8.30
CA LEU A 518 11.39 -11.85 -8.37
C LEU A 518 10.87 -10.64 -9.13
N LYS A 519 11.01 -9.47 -8.53
CA LYS A 519 10.71 -8.19 -9.15
C LYS A 519 11.99 -7.51 -9.61
N ALA A 520 11.98 -7.03 -10.84
CA ALA A 520 13.00 -6.18 -11.40
C ALA A 520 12.41 -4.80 -11.72
N TYR A 521 13.06 -3.75 -11.24
CA TYR A 521 12.68 -2.36 -11.50
C TYR A 521 13.79 -1.73 -12.33
N VAL A 522 13.43 -1.17 -13.48
CA VAL A 522 14.36 -0.60 -14.43
C VAL A 522 14.08 0.89 -14.56
N GLU A 523 15.12 1.71 -14.52
CA GLU A 523 15.04 3.15 -14.77
C GLU A 523 16.11 3.56 -15.76
N VAL A 524 15.72 4.37 -16.74
CA VAL A 524 16.62 5.11 -17.63
C VAL A 524 16.40 6.62 -17.43
N VAL A 525 17.48 7.38 -17.49
CA VAL A 525 17.44 8.83 -17.31
C VAL A 525 18.15 9.50 -18.47
N LEU A 526 17.43 10.32 -19.24
CA LEU A 526 17.96 11.04 -20.37
C LEU A 526 17.90 12.56 -20.17
N GLU A 527 18.94 13.27 -20.56
CA GLU A 527 18.89 14.74 -20.61
C GLU A 527 18.05 15.17 -21.82
N VAL A 528 17.19 16.16 -21.61
CA VAL A 528 16.34 16.72 -22.68
C VAL A 528 17.03 17.93 -23.30
N GLY A 529 17.62 17.73 -24.47
CA GLY A 529 18.32 18.81 -25.19
C GLY A 529 17.43 19.63 -26.14
N GLY A 530 16.12 19.30 -26.24
CA GLY A 530 15.21 19.93 -27.17
C GLY A 530 13.78 19.38 -27.09
N ASP A 531 13.38 18.55 -28.05
CA ASP A 531 12.05 17.94 -28.09
C ASP A 531 11.91 16.80 -27.08
N VAL A 532 10.97 16.97 -26.14
CA VAL A 532 10.67 15.95 -25.11
C VAL A 532 10.09 14.69 -25.74
N ALA A 533 9.23 14.82 -26.76
CA ALA A 533 8.60 13.68 -27.42
C ALA A 533 9.64 12.80 -28.12
N ALA A 534 10.59 13.41 -28.82
CA ALA A 534 11.70 12.69 -29.45
C ALA A 534 12.59 12.00 -28.39
N THR A 535 12.91 12.69 -27.28
CA THR A 535 13.68 12.12 -26.17
C THR A 535 12.93 10.97 -25.51
N ARG A 536 11.60 11.07 -25.34
CA ARG A 536 10.75 10.03 -24.80
C ARG A 536 10.73 8.79 -25.70
N ALA A 537 10.62 8.96 -27.03
CA ALA A 537 10.67 7.85 -27.98
C ALA A 537 12.00 7.10 -27.91
N LEU A 538 13.12 7.84 -27.87
CA LEU A 538 14.46 7.26 -27.70
C LEU A 538 14.58 6.49 -26.37
N GLY A 539 14.15 7.11 -25.28
CA GLY A 539 14.20 6.51 -23.94
C GLY A 539 13.32 5.27 -23.81
N SER A 540 12.12 5.26 -24.42
CA SER A 540 11.24 4.09 -24.44
C SER A 540 11.87 2.92 -25.20
N GLY A 541 12.56 3.16 -26.32
CA GLY A 541 13.32 2.14 -27.03
C GLY A 541 14.42 1.54 -26.15
N LEU A 542 15.23 2.41 -25.51
CA LEU A 542 16.29 1.99 -24.60
C LEU A 542 15.73 1.18 -23.40
N LEU A 543 14.64 1.63 -22.80
CA LEU A 543 13.98 0.95 -21.69
C LEU A 543 13.53 -0.45 -22.09
N ALA A 544 12.94 -0.61 -23.30
CA ALA A 544 12.51 -1.91 -23.82
C ALA A 544 13.69 -2.87 -24.03
N GLU A 545 14.84 -2.37 -24.52
CA GLU A 545 16.06 -3.17 -24.66
C GLU A 545 16.61 -3.63 -23.30
N LEU A 546 16.59 -2.74 -22.30
CA LEU A 546 16.99 -3.09 -20.94
C LEU A 546 16.05 -4.14 -20.35
N MET A 547 14.73 -3.96 -20.48
CA MET A 547 13.72 -4.90 -19.99
C MET A 547 13.91 -6.30 -20.58
N ALA A 548 14.17 -6.41 -21.90
CA ALA A 548 14.47 -7.68 -22.57
C ALA A 548 15.74 -8.33 -22.02
N SER A 549 16.80 -7.54 -21.79
CA SER A 549 18.06 -8.01 -21.20
C SER A 549 17.87 -8.50 -19.77
N VAL A 550 17.13 -7.74 -18.94
CA VAL A 550 16.79 -8.12 -17.55
C VAL A 550 16.01 -9.44 -17.53
N ALA A 551 15.03 -9.61 -18.41
CA ALA A 551 14.26 -10.85 -18.53
C ALA A 551 15.16 -12.05 -18.82
N GLY A 552 16.15 -11.90 -19.72
CA GLY A 552 17.15 -12.95 -20.01
C GLY A 552 18.04 -13.28 -18.82
N VAL A 553 18.50 -12.29 -18.06
CA VAL A 553 19.36 -12.47 -16.88
C VAL A 553 18.63 -13.13 -15.72
N VAL A 554 17.34 -12.81 -15.53
CA VAL A 554 16.52 -13.31 -14.41
C VAL A 554 15.88 -14.66 -14.74
N GLY A 555 15.54 -14.91 -16.02
CA GLY A 555 14.90 -16.15 -16.47
C GLY A 555 15.86 -17.32 -16.76
N GLY A 556 17.17 -17.10 -16.86
CA GLY A 556 18.22 -18.11 -17.00
C GLY A 556 18.85 -18.42 -15.64
#